data_3938ba2109812b057dfd22d863126f97
#
_entry.id   3938ba2109812b057dfd22d863126f97
#
_cell.length_a   1.000
_cell.length_b   1.000
_cell.length_c   1.000
_cell.angle_alpha   90.00
_cell.angle_beta   90.00
_cell.angle_gamma   90.00
#
_symmetry.space_group_name_H-M   'P 1'
#
loop_
_entity.id
_entity.type
_entity.pdbx_description
1 polymer ?
#
loop_
_entity_poly.entity_id
_entity_poly.type
_entity_poly.pdbx_seq_one_letter_code
_entity_poly.pdbx_strand_id
1 'polypeptide(L)'
;ARYTLERTHRTAETLPWLAEFRGRSIDPETGAERIPWDYKPRLWQGHPLLYDVNHWTEDELFRVGTVDAIWHETQAGMDALLARYGMTREGHLYRCENNQPDTIVLFCHFGIMMACIGHLLGVSPMLLWHGFCTQPSSVTTLVTEERVKGEVVFRCMQSGDLSHLYAADEPYSTAALFPECYTGRDSTDPPEWDALGYR
;
A
#
# COMPACT_ATOMS: atom_id res chain seq x y z
N ALA A 1 2.72 -5.18 -15.94
CA ALA A 1 1.64 -6.08 -16.43
C ALA A 1 1.92 -6.69 -17.80
N ARG A 2 2.31 -5.90 -18.83
CA ARG A 2 2.36 -6.35 -20.24
C ARG A 2 3.03 -7.72 -20.43
N TYR A 3 4.26 -7.90 -19.99
CA TYR A 3 5.00 -9.17 -20.17
C TYR A 3 4.33 -10.36 -19.50
N THR A 4 3.74 -10.17 -18.32
CA THR A 4 2.99 -11.22 -17.63
C THR A 4 1.74 -11.61 -18.42
N LEU A 5 1.00 -10.62 -18.93
CA LEU A 5 -0.21 -10.85 -19.72
C LEU A 5 0.09 -11.60 -21.02
N GLU A 6 1.14 -11.19 -21.75
CA GLU A 6 1.60 -11.87 -22.97
C GLU A 6 1.97 -13.32 -22.68
N ARG A 7 2.73 -13.57 -21.58
CA ARG A 7 3.18 -14.93 -21.24
C ARG A 7 2.08 -15.84 -20.73
N THR A 8 1.07 -15.28 -20.08
CA THR A 8 -0.06 -16.07 -19.52
C THR A 8 -1.28 -16.10 -20.43
N HIS A 9 -1.24 -15.39 -21.57
CA HIS A 9 -2.38 -15.24 -22.49
C HIS A 9 -3.63 -14.69 -21.79
N ARG A 10 -3.45 -13.77 -20.81
CA ARG A 10 -4.53 -13.16 -20.07
C ARG A 10 -4.71 -11.70 -20.48
N THR A 11 -5.88 -11.15 -20.18
CA THR A 11 -6.19 -9.73 -20.31
C THR A 11 -6.24 -9.09 -18.92
N ALA A 12 -6.06 -7.78 -18.86
CA ALA A 12 -6.22 -6.99 -17.65
C ALA A 12 -7.24 -5.88 -17.87
N GLU A 13 -7.89 -5.50 -16.79
CA GLU A 13 -8.73 -4.31 -16.68
C GLU A 13 -7.91 -3.20 -16.01
N THR A 14 -8.10 -1.97 -16.44
CA THR A 14 -7.51 -0.80 -15.78
C THR A 14 -8.53 -0.22 -14.80
N LEU A 15 -8.15 -0.17 -13.52
CA LEU A 15 -8.96 0.39 -12.45
C LEU A 15 -8.37 1.75 -12.05
N PRO A 16 -9.03 2.89 -12.33
CA PRO A 16 -8.48 4.23 -12.07
C PRO A 16 -8.10 4.47 -10.60
N TRP A 17 -8.86 3.93 -9.67
CA TRP A 17 -8.61 4.04 -8.23
C TRP A 17 -7.34 3.29 -7.77
N LEU A 18 -6.86 2.30 -8.55
CA LEU A 18 -5.67 1.50 -8.27
C LEU A 18 -4.38 2.17 -8.79
N ALA A 19 -4.44 3.38 -9.31
CA ALA A 19 -3.26 4.20 -9.57
C ALA A 19 -2.52 4.47 -8.26
N GLU A 20 -1.28 5.02 -8.32
CA GLU A 20 -0.56 5.36 -7.08
C GLU A 20 -1.43 6.25 -6.17
N PHE A 21 -1.35 6.03 -4.84
CA PHE A 21 -2.11 6.79 -3.87
C PHE A 21 -1.79 8.28 -3.97
N ARG A 22 -2.73 9.05 -4.51
CA ARG A 22 -2.53 10.45 -4.88
C ARG A 22 -2.91 11.44 -3.78
N GLY A 23 -3.22 10.94 -2.58
CA GLY A 23 -3.52 11.78 -1.42
C GLY A 23 -2.35 12.73 -1.13
N ARG A 24 -2.66 14.00 -0.93
CA ARG A 24 -1.70 15.05 -0.59
C ARG A 24 -2.15 15.74 0.67
N SER A 25 -1.19 16.18 1.46
CA SER A 25 -1.39 16.99 2.64
C SER A 25 -0.28 18.06 2.72
N ILE A 26 -0.39 18.94 3.67
CA ILE A 26 0.57 20.05 3.83
C ILE A 26 1.48 19.72 5.01
N ASP A 27 2.77 19.68 4.75
CA ASP A 27 3.81 19.52 5.77
C ASP A 27 3.78 20.71 6.73
N PRO A 28 3.55 20.51 8.03
CA PRO A 28 3.42 21.62 8.99
C PRO A 28 4.73 22.38 9.25
N GLU A 29 5.88 21.78 8.97
CA GLU A 29 7.19 22.43 9.15
C GLU A 29 7.57 23.31 7.95
N THR A 30 7.22 22.88 6.75
CA THR A 30 7.71 23.52 5.52
C THR A 30 6.62 24.22 4.72
N GLY A 31 5.34 23.92 4.97
CA GLY A 31 4.22 24.38 4.17
C GLY A 31 4.12 23.75 2.77
N ALA A 32 4.97 22.81 2.44
CA ALA A 32 4.99 22.11 1.15
C ALA A 32 3.96 20.99 1.09
N GLU A 33 3.46 20.70 -0.12
CA GLU A 33 2.69 19.48 -0.34
C GLU A 33 3.55 18.25 -0.12
N ARG A 34 2.96 17.24 0.57
CA ARG A 34 3.61 15.95 0.81
C ARG A 34 2.65 14.79 0.59
N ILE A 35 3.25 13.67 0.23
CA ILE A 35 2.60 12.37 0.29
C ILE A 35 2.70 11.81 1.72
N PRO A 36 1.70 11.04 2.20
CA PRO A 36 1.66 10.61 3.60
C PRO A 36 2.88 9.82 4.10
N TRP A 37 3.53 9.04 3.24
CA TRP A 37 4.69 8.23 3.63
C TRP A 37 6.05 8.95 3.62
N ASP A 38 6.07 10.23 3.25
CA ASP A 38 7.29 11.06 3.30
C ASP A 38 7.39 11.89 4.58
N TYR A 39 6.45 11.75 5.50
CA TYR A 39 6.51 12.44 6.78
C TYR A 39 7.65 11.92 7.65
N LYS A 40 8.44 12.84 8.21
CA LYS A 40 9.46 12.48 9.19
C LYS A 40 8.80 11.91 10.47
N PRO A 41 9.42 10.91 11.12
CA PRO A 41 8.83 10.25 12.30
C PRO A 41 8.36 11.21 13.39
N ARG A 42 9.10 12.28 13.67
CA ARG A 42 8.74 13.27 14.68
C ARG A 42 7.42 14.00 14.42
N LEU A 43 6.95 14.02 13.15
CA LEU A 43 5.71 14.73 12.77
C LEU A 43 4.46 13.88 12.97
N TRP A 44 4.59 12.57 13.10
CA TRP A 44 3.43 11.69 13.15
C TRP A 44 3.39 10.73 14.35
N GLN A 45 4.54 10.38 14.95
CA GLN A 45 4.57 9.37 16.04
C GLN A 45 3.74 9.75 17.28
N GLY A 46 3.56 11.03 17.56
CA GLY A 46 2.79 11.52 18.69
C GLY A 46 1.29 11.65 18.45
N HIS A 47 0.79 11.25 17.29
CA HIS A 47 -0.60 11.45 16.85
C HIS A 47 -1.41 10.16 16.99
N PRO A 48 -2.24 10.00 18.05
CA PRO A 48 -2.94 8.73 18.32
C PRO A 48 -3.91 8.32 17.20
N LEU A 49 -4.56 9.28 16.52
CA LEU A 49 -5.50 8.99 15.44
C LEU A 49 -4.82 8.28 14.28
N LEU A 50 -3.56 8.55 14.00
CA LEU A 50 -2.84 7.93 12.88
C LEU A 50 -2.66 6.40 13.05
N TYR A 51 -2.87 5.89 14.26
CA TYR A 51 -2.82 4.46 14.56
C TYR A 51 -4.19 3.77 14.42
N ASP A 52 -5.27 4.54 14.30
CA ASP A 52 -6.63 4.04 14.16
C ASP A 52 -7.03 3.95 12.68
N VAL A 53 -7.34 2.75 12.21
CA VAL A 53 -7.70 2.50 10.80
C VAL A 53 -8.98 3.25 10.36
N ASN A 54 -9.87 3.57 11.30
CA ASN A 54 -11.14 4.22 10.98
C ASN A 54 -11.05 5.76 11.00
N HIS A 55 -10.09 6.31 11.76
CA HIS A 55 -10.04 7.74 12.08
C HIS A 55 -8.72 8.45 11.69
N TRP A 56 -7.75 7.72 11.08
CA TRP A 56 -6.44 8.28 10.79
C TRP A 56 -6.47 9.49 9.86
N THR A 57 -7.44 9.58 8.96
CA THR A 57 -7.59 10.73 8.04
C THR A 57 -8.16 11.98 8.72
N GLU A 58 -8.73 11.82 9.93
CA GLU A 58 -9.26 12.94 10.74
C GLU A 58 -8.15 13.68 11.49
N ASP A 59 -6.92 13.14 11.48
CA ASP A 59 -5.78 13.78 12.13
C ASP A 59 -5.46 15.12 11.50
N GLU A 60 -4.94 16.05 12.32
CA GLU A 60 -4.61 17.40 11.89
C GLU A 60 -3.64 17.46 10.71
N LEU A 61 -2.78 16.48 10.55
CA LEU A 61 -1.87 16.36 9.40
C LEU A 61 -2.61 16.22 8.05
N PHE A 62 -3.85 15.76 8.07
CA PHE A 62 -4.63 15.48 6.86
C PHE A 62 -5.86 16.35 6.69
N ARG A 63 -6.10 17.30 7.61
CA ARG A 63 -7.23 18.25 7.52
C ARG A 63 -7.21 19.11 6.26
N VAL A 64 -6.01 19.39 5.75
CA VAL A 64 -5.82 20.14 4.52
C VAL A 64 -5.22 19.22 3.47
N GLY A 65 -5.92 19.04 2.37
CA GLY A 65 -5.47 18.21 1.27
C GLY A 65 -6.52 17.23 0.78
N THR A 66 -6.07 16.14 0.22
CA THR A 66 -6.94 15.16 -0.47
C THR A 66 -6.82 13.73 0.07
N VAL A 67 -6.09 13.53 1.18
CA VAL A 67 -5.80 12.21 1.73
C VAL A 67 -7.07 11.45 2.07
N ASP A 68 -8.02 12.10 2.75
CA ASP A 68 -9.29 11.52 3.15
C ASP A 68 -10.12 11.06 1.94
N ALA A 69 -10.29 11.92 0.95
CA ALA A 69 -11.05 11.59 -0.26
C ALA A 69 -10.44 10.41 -1.02
N ILE A 70 -9.11 10.38 -1.17
CA ILE A 70 -8.42 9.27 -1.86
C ILE A 70 -8.47 7.98 -1.04
N TRP A 71 -8.44 8.06 0.30
CA TRP A 71 -8.64 6.91 1.16
C TRP A 71 -10.01 6.27 0.95
N HIS A 72 -11.08 7.09 0.98
CA HIS A 72 -12.44 6.60 0.74
C HIS A 72 -12.63 6.03 -0.68
N GLU A 73 -12.04 6.65 -1.70
CA GLU A 73 -12.02 6.11 -3.07
C GLU A 73 -11.34 4.73 -3.12
N THR A 74 -10.22 4.58 -2.41
CA THR A 74 -9.47 3.32 -2.34
C THR A 74 -10.30 2.21 -1.67
N GLN A 75 -10.92 2.52 -0.53
CA GLN A 75 -11.79 1.58 0.19
C GLN A 75 -12.97 1.14 -0.69
N ALA A 76 -13.69 2.09 -1.26
CA ALA A 76 -14.84 1.80 -2.11
C ALA A 76 -14.44 0.99 -3.36
N GLY A 77 -13.30 1.33 -3.97
CA GLY A 77 -12.78 0.61 -5.13
C GLY A 77 -12.40 -0.83 -4.82
N MET A 78 -11.74 -1.07 -3.68
CA MET A 78 -11.37 -2.41 -3.23
C MET A 78 -12.62 -3.24 -2.90
N ASP A 79 -13.57 -2.68 -2.16
CA ASP A 79 -14.80 -3.38 -1.79
C ASP A 79 -15.66 -3.70 -3.04
N ALA A 80 -15.75 -2.77 -4.00
CA ALA A 80 -16.43 -3.01 -5.26
C ALA A 80 -15.74 -4.11 -6.11
N LEU A 81 -14.41 -4.16 -6.10
CA LEU A 81 -13.67 -5.24 -6.74
C LEU A 81 -13.99 -6.58 -6.10
N LEU A 82 -13.94 -6.69 -4.77
CA LEU A 82 -14.19 -7.92 -4.04
C LEU A 82 -15.66 -8.36 -4.12
N ALA A 83 -16.60 -7.44 -4.24
CA ALA A 83 -18.01 -7.74 -4.46
C ALA A 83 -18.25 -8.52 -5.78
N ARG A 84 -17.42 -8.32 -6.80
CA ARG A 84 -17.46 -9.09 -8.05
C ARG A 84 -17.11 -10.57 -7.85
N TYR A 85 -16.46 -10.89 -6.74
CA TYR A 85 -16.09 -12.25 -6.30
C TYR A 85 -16.97 -12.75 -5.14
N GLY A 86 -18.12 -12.09 -4.92
CA GLY A 86 -19.11 -12.50 -3.93
C GLY A 86 -18.78 -12.11 -2.49
N MET A 87 -17.80 -11.23 -2.27
CA MET A 87 -17.39 -10.78 -0.94
C MET A 87 -17.97 -9.38 -0.65
N THR A 88 -18.78 -9.26 0.40
CA THR A 88 -19.36 -7.98 0.84
C THR A 88 -18.78 -7.59 2.19
N ARG A 89 -18.31 -6.36 2.32
CA ARG A 89 -17.71 -5.84 3.56
C ARG A 89 -18.72 -5.77 4.69
N GLU A 90 -18.34 -6.27 5.88
CA GLU A 90 -19.07 -6.15 7.13
C GLU A 90 -18.11 -5.84 8.28
N GLY A 91 -18.00 -4.58 8.66
CA GLY A 91 -16.99 -4.13 9.62
C GLY A 91 -15.57 -4.41 9.15
N HIS A 92 -14.81 -5.23 9.88
CA HIS A 92 -13.44 -5.61 9.54
C HIS A 92 -13.31 -6.99 8.85
N LEU A 93 -14.44 -7.62 8.49
CA LEU A 93 -14.46 -8.87 7.73
C LEU A 93 -15.29 -8.74 6.46
N TYR A 94 -15.31 -9.78 5.66
CA TYR A 94 -16.18 -9.90 4.50
C TYR A 94 -17.13 -11.06 4.66
N ARG A 95 -18.37 -10.89 4.22
CA ARG A 95 -19.36 -11.96 4.06
C ARG A 95 -19.21 -12.56 2.66
N CYS A 96 -19.15 -13.89 2.58
CA CYS A 96 -19.09 -14.61 1.33
C CYS A 96 -19.89 -15.91 1.43
N GLU A 97 -20.98 -16.02 0.69
CA GLU A 97 -21.81 -17.23 0.73
C GLU A 97 -21.18 -18.38 -0.05
N ASN A 98 -20.48 -18.08 -1.15
CA ASN A 98 -19.91 -19.05 -2.07
C ASN A 98 -18.45 -18.67 -2.37
N ASN A 99 -17.56 -18.93 -1.41
CA ASN A 99 -16.13 -18.67 -1.59
C ASN A 99 -15.57 -19.54 -2.72
N GLN A 100 -14.80 -18.93 -3.64
CA GLN A 100 -14.21 -19.57 -4.81
C GLN A 100 -12.67 -19.50 -4.72
N PRO A 101 -11.96 -20.50 -5.26
CA PRO A 101 -10.49 -20.51 -5.25
C PRO A 101 -9.90 -19.58 -6.33
N ASP A 102 -10.41 -18.36 -6.43
CA ASP A 102 -9.96 -17.40 -7.41
C ASP A 102 -8.64 -16.73 -6.96
N THR A 103 -7.83 -16.35 -7.95
CA THR A 103 -6.64 -15.53 -7.74
C THR A 103 -6.79 -14.21 -8.44
N ILE A 104 -6.76 -13.13 -7.69
CA ILE A 104 -6.78 -11.75 -8.20
C ILE A 104 -5.34 -11.24 -8.20
N VAL A 105 -4.84 -10.78 -9.34
CA VAL A 105 -3.51 -10.20 -9.47
C VAL A 105 -3.65 -8.71 -9.76
N LEU A 106 -3.12 -7.88 -8.86
CA LEU A 106 -3.12 -6.42 -8.97
C LEU A 106 -1.72 -5.93 -9.28
N PHE A 107 -1.57 -5.17 -10.36
CA PHE A 107 -0.35 -4.44 -10.69
C PHE A 107 -0.55 -2.98 -10.29
N CYS A 108 0.15 -2.56 -9.26
CA CYS A 108 -0.02 -1.24 -8.67
C CYS A 108 1.31 -0.68 -8.14
N HIS A 109 1.26 0.28 -7.25
CA HIS A 109 2.38 0.99 -6.68
C HIS A 109 2.40 0.84 -5.15
N PHE A 110 3.49 1.29 -4.50
CA PHE A 110 3.69 1.11 -3.06
C PHE A 110 2.59 1.75 -2.21
N GLY A 111 2.31 3.04 -2.43
CA GLY A 111 1.37 3.77 -1.58
C GLY A 111 -0.04 3.22 -1.65
N ILE A 112 -0.57 2.97 -2.85
CA ILE A 112 -1.90 2.38 -3.02
C ILE A 112 -1.96 0.93 -2.54
N MET A 113 -0.90 0.14 -2.72
CA MET A 113 -0.83 -1.23 -2.24
C MET A 113 -0.96 -1.28 -0.71
N MET A 114 -0.20 -0.45 0.01
CA MET A 114 -0.25 -0.40 1.47
C MET A 114 -1.60 0.13 1.97
N ALA A 115 -2.23 1.08 1.27
CA ALA A 115 -3.60 1.51 1.57
C ALA A 115 -4.60 0.36 1.41
N CYS A 116 -4.54 -0.39 0.31
CA CYS A 116 -5.37 -1.58 0.10
C CYS A 116 -5.15 -2.63 1.18
N ILE A 117 -3.90 -2.93 1.54
CA ILE A 117 -3.56 -3.89 2.60
C ILE A 117 -4.11 -3.40 3.94
N GLY A 118 -3.95 -2.11 4.25
CA GLY A 118 -4.49 -1.50 5.46
C GLY A 118 -6.00 -1.69 5.58
N HIS A 119 -6.74 -1.43 4.49
CA HIS A 119 -8.17 -1.65 4.43
C HIS A 119 -8.56 -3.12 4.63
N LEU A 120 -7.85 -4.05 3.97
CA LEU A 120 -8.13 -5.49 4.05
C LEU A 120 -7.81 -6.09 5.42
N LEU A 121 -6.76 -5.62 6.08
CA LEU A 121 -6.29 -6.16 7.35
C LEU A 121 -6.81 -5.38 8.58
N GLY A 122 -7.49 -4.25 8.39
CA GLY A 122 -7.93 -3.40 9.50
C GLY A 122 -6.77 -2.70 10.20
N VAL A 123 -5.74 -2.30 9.46
CA VAL A 123 -4.55 -1.60 9.97
C VAL A 123 -4.43 -0.23 9.32
N SER A 124 -4.14 0.79 10.11
CA SER A 124 -3.93 2.13 9.55
C SER A 124 -2.84 2.12 8.48
N PRO A 125 -3.09 2.68 7.28
CA PRO A 125 -2.08 2.81 6.24
C PRO A 125 -0.80 3.52 6.70
N MET A 126 -0.90 4.46 7.64
CA MET A 126 0.28 5.14 8.22
C MET A 126 1.30 4.17 8.81
N LEU A 127 0.84 3.11 9.49
CA LEU A 127 1.72 2.10 10.05
C LEU A 127 2.39 1.26 8.98
N LEU A 128 1.68 0.97 7.90
CA LEU A 128 2.20 0.18 6.78
C LEU A 128 3.18 0.98 5.94
N TRP A 129 2.87 2.23 5.64
CA TRP A 129 3.74 3.12 4.86
C TRP A 129 5.08 3.40 5.54
N HIS A 130 5.07 3.53 6.87
CA HIS A 130 6.28 3.84 7.64
C HIS A 130 6.98 2.60 8.23
N GLY A 131 6.30 1.46 8.29
CA GLY A 131 6.83 0.22 8.84
C GLY A 131 7.29 -0.80 7.81
N PHE A 132 6.89 -0.65 6.55
CA PHE A 132 7.22 -1.58 5.47
C PHE A 132 7.95 -0.87 4.34
N CYS A 133 8.84 -1.61 3.71
CA CYS A 133 9.47 -1.22 2.46
C CYS A 133 9.34 -2.38 1.47
N THR A 134 8.81 -2.10 0.29
CA THR A 134 8.70 -3.09 -0.79
C THR A 134 9.35 -2.53 -2.04
N GLN A 135 10.36 -3.22 -2.52
CA GLN A 135 11.10 -2.81 -3.70
C GLN A 135 10.26 -2.93 -4.97
N PRO A 136 10.57 -2.14 -6.01
CA PRO A 136 9.97 -2.31 -7.33
C PRO A 136 10.05 -3.76 -7.82
N SER A 137 9.00 -4.21 -8.49
CA SER A 137 8.79 -5.58 -8.96
C SER A 137 8.59 -6.65 -7.89
N SER A 138 8.56 -6.30 -6.61
CA SER A 138 8.25 -7.26 -5.55
C SER A 138 6.79 -7.73 -5.61
N VAL A 139 6.53 -8.88 -4.99
CA VAL A 139 5.22 -9.50 -4.90
C VAL A 139 4.77 -9.56 -3.44
N THR A 140 3.58 -9.03 -3.16
CA THR A 140 2.93 -9.16 -1.86
C THR A 140 1.72 -10.06 -2.01
N THR A 141 1.62 -11.09 -1.17
CA THR A 141 0.58 -12.11 -1.24
C THR A 141 -0.32 -12.07 -0.02
N LEU A 142 -1.61 -11.86 -0.27
CA LEU A 142 -2.66 -12.02 0.72
C LEU A 142 -3.49 -13.25 0.38
N VAL A 143 -3.96 -13.94 1.40
CA VAL A 143 -4.90 -15.06 1.26
C VAL A 143 -6.14 -14.79 2.09
N THR A 144 -7.27 -15.29 1.63
CA THR A 144 -8.50 -15.33 2.43
C THR A 144 -8.45 -16.50 3.41
N GLU A 145 -8.96 -16.28 4.61
CA GLU A 145 -9.19 -17.32 5.61
C GLU A 145 -10.65 -17.30 6.02
N GLU A 146 -11.33 -18.43 5.89
CA GLU A 146 -12.71 -18.64 6.29
C GLU A 146 -12.75 -19.74 7.35
N ARG A 147 -12.71 -19.37 8.63
CA ARG A 147 -12.78 -20.32 9.76
C ARG A 147 -14.20 -20.56 10.24
N VAL A 148 -15.08 -19.62 9.98
CA VAL A 148 -16.52 -19.72 10.18
C VAL A 148 -17.17 -19.51 8.82
N LYS A 149 -18.11 -20.37 8.45
CA LYS A 149 -18.75 -20.32 7.13
C LYS A 149 -19.34 -18.93 6.86
N GLY A 150 -18.93 -18.35 5.75
CA GLY A 150 -19.36 -17.03 5.31
C GLY A 150 -18.60 -15.86 5.96
N GLU A 151 -17.67 -16.09 6.91
CA GLU A 151 -16.88 -15.06 7.56
C GLU A 151 -15.44 -15.13 7.02
N VAL A 152 -15.09 -14.20 6.14
CA VAL A 152 -13.81 -14.16 5.45
C VAL A 152 -12.96 -13.00 5.98
N VAL A 153 -11.73 -13.29 6.35
CA VAL A 153 -10.69 -12.31 6.67
C VAL A 153 -9.50 -12.49 5.73
N PHE A 154 -8.71 -11.44 5.58
CA PHE A 154 -7.46 -11.50 4.81
C PHE A 154 -6.26 -11.70 5.73
N ARG A 155 -5.26 -12.44 5.24
CA ARG A 155 -3.96 -12.60 5.90
C ARG A 155 -2.83 -12.34 4.92
N CYS A 156 -1.86 -11.53 5.32
CA CYS A 156 -0.65 -11.31 4.54
C CYS A 156 0.31 -12.49 4.78
N MET A 157 0.58 -13.26 3.74
CA MET A 157 1.48 -14.40 3.79
C MET A 157 2.91 -14.02 3.42
N GLN A 158 3.07 -13.03 2.53
CA GLN A 158 4.36 -12.51 2.10
C GLN A 158 4.20 -11.02 1.80
N SER A 159 5.22 -10.24 2.16
CA SER A 159 5.29 -8.82 1.82
C SER A 159 6.63 -8.54 1.15
N GLY A 160 6.58 -8.00 -0.07
CA GLY A 160 7.78 -7.57 -0.78
C GLY A 160 8.69 -8.73 -1.26
N ASP A 161 8.14 -9.89 -1.61
CA ASP A 161 8.91 -11.03 -2.09
C ASP A 161 9.63 -10.73 -3.42
N LEU A 162 10.92 -11.02 -3.47
CA LEU A 162 11.83 -10.83 -4.60
C LEU A 162 12.41 -12.15 -5.11
N SER A 163 11.89 -13.29 -4.66
CA SER A 163 12.44 -14.61 -4.98
C SER A 163 12.59 -14.86 -6.49
N HIS A 164 11.67 -14.33 -7.30
CA HIS A 164 11.71 -14.44 -8.75
C HIS A 164 12.88 -13.68 -9.38
N LEU A 165 13.33 -12.56 -8.79
CA LEU A 165 14.53 -11.84 -9.24
C LEU A 165 15.78 -12.63 -8.88
N TYR A 166 15.87 -13.13 -7.64
CA TYR A 166 16.99 -13.97 -7.22
C TYR A 166 17.10 -15.24 -8.07
N ALA A 167 15.98 -15.87 -8.39
CA ALA A 167 15.97 -17.06 -9.25
C ALA A 167 16.42 -16.80 -10.70
N ALA A 168 16.27 -15.53 -11.15
CA ALA A 168 16.71 -15.08 -12.48
C ALA A 168 18.10 -14.43 -12.50
N ASP A 169 18.79 -14.38 -11.36
CA ASP A 169 20.05 -13.65 -11.17
C ASP A 169 19.93 -12.16 -11.56
N GLU A 170 18.76 -11.57 -11.27
CA GLU A 170 18.46 -10.16 -11.56
C GLU A 170 18.59 -9.31 -10.28
N PRO A 171 19.26 -8.15 -10.32
CA PRO A 171 19.35 -7.26 -9.17
C PRO A 171 18.00 -6.62 -8.86
N TYR A 172 17.71 -6.44 -7.58
CA TYR A 172 16.54 -5.64 -7.17
C TYR A 172 16.89 -4.14 -7.15
N SER A 173 15.86 -3.31 -7.34
CA SER A 173 15.98 -1.85 -7.24
C SER A 173 16.00 -1.38 -5.78
N THR A 174 16.86 -0.44 -5.44
CA THR A 174 16.91 0.24 -4.13
C THR A 174 16.12 1.55 -4.10
N ALA A 175 15.40 1.89 -5.17
CA ALA A 175 14.69 3.16 -5.33
C ALA A 175 13.59 3.43 -4.28
N ALA A 176 13.20 2.42 -3.49
CA ALA A 176 12.22 2.55 -2.41
C ALA A 176 12.86 2.91 -1.04
N LEU A 177 14.19 3.03 -0.97
CA LEU A 177 14.90 3.27 0.28
C LEU A 177 15.31 4.75 0.39
N PHE A 178 15.12 5.34 1.58
CA PHE A 178 15.71 6.62 1.92
C PHE A 178 17.14 6.43 2.43
N PRO A 179 18.08 7.35 2.13
CA PRO A 179 19.43 7.28 2.67
C PRO A 179 19.43 7.53 4.17
N GLU A 180 20.31 6.84 4.87
CA GLU A 180 20.49 6.99 6.30
C GLU A 180 21.17 8.32 6.65
N CYS A 181 20.77 8.93 7.77
CA CYS A 181 21.27 10.24 8.21
C CYS A 181 22.64 10.19 8.90
N TYR A 182 23.27 9.03 9.06
CA TYR A 182 24.65 8.93 9.59
C TYR A 182 25.68 9.64 8.71
N THR A 183 25.28 10.10 7.53
CA THR A 183 26.09 10.98 6.66
C THR A 183 26.12 12.45 7.13
N GLY A 184 25.41 12.78 8.20
CA GLY A 184 25.38 14.14 8.80
C GLY A 184 24.37 15.11 8.24
N ARG A 185 23.39 14.65 7.43
CA ARG A 185 22.28 15.48 6.92
C ARG A 185 20.97 14.71 6.94
N ASP A 186 19.88 15.43 7.17
CA ASP A 186 18.54 14.86 7.09
C ASP A 186 18.25 14.40 5.66
N SER A 187 17.65 13.22 5.55
CA SER A 187 17.09 12.73 4.29
C SER A 187 15.75 13.44 4.05
N THR A 188 15.76 14.52 3.30
CA THR A 188 14.55 15.34 3.05
C THR A 188 14.02 15.22 1.64
N ASP A 189 14.85 14.79 0.71
CA ASP A 189 14.50 14.63 -0.69
C ASP A 189 14.86 13.22 -1.16
N PRO A 190 14.19 12.72 -2.21
CA PRO A 190 14.64 11.50 -2.85
C PRO A 190 16.13 11.68 -3.17
N PRO A 191 16.98 10.80 -2.69
CA PRO A 191 18.41 10.96 -2.89
C PRO A 191 18.73 10.91 -4.38
N GLU A 192 19.79 11.57 -4.75
CA GLU A 192 20.51 11.20 -5.95
C GLU A 192 21.11 9.81 -5.69
N TRP A 193 20.31 8.78 -5.89
CA TRP A 193 20.66 7.37 -5.61
C TRP A 193 21.95 6.95 -6.31
N ASP A 194 22.23 7.54 -7.48
CA ASP A 194 23.48 7.33 -8.22
C ASP A 194 24.72 7.85 -7.49
N ALA A 195 24.56 8.87 -6.64
CA ALA A 195 25.67 9.47 -5.89
C ALA A 195 26.09 8.64 -4.66
N LEU A 196 25.24 7.72 -4.19
CA LEU A 196 25.46 6.89 -3.00
C LEU A 196 26.00 5.50 -3.32
N GLY A 197 26.22 5.17 -4.60
CA GLY A 197 26.82 3.91 -5.01
C GLY A 197 25.93 2.66 -4.79
N TYR A 198 24.67 2.83 -4.52
CA TYR A 198 23.70 1.74 -4.51
C TYR A 198 23.33 1.42 -5.96
N ARG A 199 23.94 0.41 -6.51
CA ARG A 199 23.61 -0.19 -7.81
C ARG A 199 22.97 -1.54 -7.57
#